data_10435212769c23eaa10d38209857da77
#
_entry.id   10435212769c23eaa10d38209857da77
#
_cell.length_a   1.000
_cell.length_b   1.000
_cell.length_c   1.000
_cell.angle_alpha   90.00
_cell.angle_beta   90.00
_cell.angle_gamma   90.00
#
_symmetry.space_group_name_H-M   'P 1'
#
loop_
_entity.id
_entity.type
_entity.pdbx_description
1 polymer ?
#
loop_
_entity_poly.entity_id
_entity_poly.type
_entity_poly.pdbx_seq_one_letter_code
_entity_poly.pdbx_strand_id
1 'polypeptide(L)'
;MNPAVIIPTFHQAASDVGKPIAESIYDHPTPLDAPGTLARCLDSLQHVRGLGQVIITVSHNEAVEKVKAIVDRFSQMHTLVISESEAAIIQQRLEQLGFGDTSEKIGVQGYSAVRNLGIVVSNILGFDAVVFLDDDEVVEDPEFLTKAMYGLGKLTRREIPILAKSGYYLNAKGSYLSMSQNKWYNRFWQQGSAFNNWITKAMSGPRLSRSNHVCGGCLALHKQAYMRVCFDLDSPRRGSGLSHQLTHVRFGCVVR
;
A
#
# COMPACT_ATOMS: atom_id res chain seq x y z
N MET A 1 16.75 -7.33 -8.20
CA MET A 1 15.63 -7.51 -7.26
C MET A 1 14.38 -7.81 -8.06
N ASN A 2 13.59 -8.78 -7.61
CA ASN A 2 12.31 -9.15 -8.20
C ASN A 2 11.17 -8.64 -7.28
N PRO A 3 10.59 -7.46 -7.54
CA PRO A 3 9.53 -6.90 -6.71
C PRO A 3 8.14 -7.43 -7.10
N ALA A 4 7.25 -7.60 -6.10
CA ALA A 4 5.81 -7.67 -6.33
C ALA A 4 5.16 -6.31 -6.04
N VAL A 5 4.11 -5.97 -6.79
CA VAL A 5 3.23 -4.84 -6.48
C VAL A 5 2.01 -5.38 -5.74
N ILE A 6 1.72 -4.84 -4.56
CA ILE A 6 0.56 -5.22 -3.75
C ILE A 6 -0.47 -4.10 -3.82
N ILE A 7 -1.68 -4.42 -4.25
CA ILE A 7 -2.80 -3.49 -4.37
C ILE A 7 -3.95 -3.99 -3.50
N PRO A 8 -4.12 -3.45 -2.29
CA PRO A 8 -5.34 -3.68 -1.52
C PRO A 8 -6.51 -2.96 -2.19
N THR A 9 -7.62 -3.65 -2.42
CA THR A 9 -8.85 -3.03 -2.93
C THR A 9 -9.97 -3.19 -1.92
N PHE A 10 -10.58 -2.06 -1.56
CA PHE A 10 -11.56 -1.98 -0.49
C PHE A 10 -12.95 -1.75 -1.05
N HIS A 11 -13.86 -2.64 -0.67
CA HIS A 11 -15.24 -2.58 -1.11
C HIS A 11 -16.18 -2.50 0.09
N GLN A 12 -17.31 -1.82 -0.08
CA GLN A 12 -18.33 -1.65 0.93
C GLN A 12 -19.70 -1.98 0.36
N ALA A 13 -20.47 -2.80 1.07
CA ALA A 13 -21.86 -3.04 0.73
C ALA A 13 -22.73 -1.80 1.02
N ALA A 14 -23.82 -1.63 0.24
CA ALA A 14 -24.76 -0.54 0.45
C ALA A 14 -25.39 -0.56 1.87
N SER A 15 -25.54 -1.74 2.46
CA SER A 15 -26.01 -1.94 3.84
C SER A 15 -25.06 -1.39 4.91
N ASP A 16 -23.80 -1.13 4.58
CA ASP A 16 -22.77 -0.67 5.50
C ASP A 16 -22.52 0.83 5.40
N VAL A 17 -23.15 1.49 4.42
CA VAL A 17 -23.11 2.94 4.28
C VAL A 17 -23.82 3.59 5.47
N GLY A 18 -23.07 4.37 6.24
CA GLY A 18 -23.61 5.07 7.42
C GLY A 18 -23.46 4.34 8.76
N LYS A 19 -22.91 3.12 8.78
CA LYS A 19 -22.46 2.51 10.04
C LYS A 19 -21.29 3.32 10.61
N PRO A 20 -21.15 3.37 11.96
CA PRO A 20 -20.08 4.14 12.59
C PRO A 20 -18.72 3.75 11.99
N ILE A 21 -17.97 4.75 11.55
CA ILE A 21 -16.63 4.64 10.94
C ILE A 21 -15.60 3.94 11.85
N ALA A 22 -15.95 3.63 13.09
CA ALA A 22 -15.08 2.91 14.04
C ALA A 22 -14.62 1.54 13.52
N GLU A 23 -15.36 0.92 12.59
CA GLU A 23 -14.98 -0.36 11.95
C GLU A 23 -14.55 -0.20 10.49
N SER A 24 -14.87 0.90 9.82
CA SER A 24 -14.40 1.18 8.46
C SER A 24 -13.11 2.02 8.50
N ILE A 25 -11.99 1.34 8.50
CA ILE A 25 -10.65 1.93 8.57
C ILE A 25 -10.24 2.58 7.23
N TYR A 26 -11.12 2.58 6.23
CA TYR A 26 -10.83 3.03 4.87
C TYR A 26 -11.43 4.41 4.60
N ASP A 27 -10.62 5.32 4.07
CA ASP A 27 -11.10 6.68 3.77
C ASP A 27 -12.11 6.70 2.62
N HIS A 28 -11.95 5.78 1.64
CA HIS A 28 -12.72 5.78 0.40
C HIS A 28 -13.00 4.36 -0.10
N PRO A 29 -13.80 3.55 0.61
CA PRO A 29 -14.17 2.23 0.12
C PRO A 29 -15.01 2.37 -1.16
N THR A 30 -14.74 1.52 -2.14
CA THR A 30 -15.53 1.45 -3.37
C THR A 30 -16.88 0.78 -3.09
N PRO A 31 -18.03 1.42 -3.36
CA PRO A 31 -19.32 0.74 -3.29
C PRO A 31 -19.36 -0.48 -4.22
N LEU A 32 -20.03 -1.56 -3.80
CA LEU A 32 -20.09 -2.79 -4.60
C LEU A 32 -20.73 -2.59 -5.98
N ASP A 33 -21.67 -1.66 -6.10
CA ASP A 33 -22.37 -1.28 -7.33
C ASP A 33 -21.63 -0.24 -8.19
N ALA A 34 -20.58 0.40 -7.65
CA ALA A 34 -19.81 1.40 -8.39
C ALA A 34 -18.62 0.78 -9.15
N PRO A 35 -18.19 1.32 -10.29
CA PRO A 35 -17.07 0.77 -11.07
C PRO A 35 -15.74 0.76 -10.32
N GLY A 36 -15.53 1.69 -9.36
CA GLY A 36 -14.29 1.83 -8.60
C GLY A 36 -13.13 2.41 -9.41
N THR A 37 -11.94 2.33 -8.83
CA THR A 37 -10.71 2.95 -9.35
C THR A 37 -9.67 1.93 -9.81
N LEU A 38 -9.80 0.66 -9.40
CA LEU A 38 -8.84 -0.40 -9.68
C LEU A 38 -8.50 -0.55 -11.18
N ALA A 39 -9.50 -0.45 -12.07
CA ALA A 39 -9.25 -0.57 -13.51
C ALA A 39 -8.28 0.51 -14.03
N ARG A 40 -8.41 1.74 -13.53
CA ARG A 40 -7.54 2.85 -13.87
C ARG A 40 -6.14 2.68 -13.29
N CYS A 41 -6.05 2.18 -12.06
CA CYS A 41 -4.77 1.83 -11.44
C CYS A 41 -4.03 0.79 -12.28
N LEU A 42 -4.67 -0.33 -12.64
CA LEU A 42 -4.09 -1.39 -13.45
C LEU A 42 -3.71 -0.91 -14.86
N ASP A 43 -4.54 -0.08 -15.49
CA ASP A 43 -4.23 0.51 -16.80
C ASP A 43 -2.91 1.29 -16.77
N SER A 44 -2.69 2.09 -15.73
CA SER A 44 -1.45 2.84 -15.56
C SER A 44 -0.22 1.97 -15.37
N LEU A 45 -0.38 0.81 -14.75
CA LEU A 45 0.73 -0.13 -14.51
C LEU A 45 1.23 -0.83 -15.78
N GLN A 46 0.43 -0.92 -16.85
CA GLN A 46 0.86 -1.51 -18.12
C GLN A 46 2.08 -0.81 -18.73
N HIS A 47 2.27 0.45 -18.41
CA HIS A 47 3.38 1.27 -18.93
C HIS A 47 4.63 1.24 -18.04
N VAL A 48 4.55 0.59 -16.88
CA VAL A 48 5.66 0.54 -15.90
C VAL A 48 6.68 -0.51 -16.32
N ARG A 49 7.92 -0.08 -16.50
CA ARG A 49 9.03 -0.97 -16.86
C ARG A 49 9.39 -1.89 -15.71
N GLY A 50 9.58 -3.17 -16.05
CA GLY A 50 9.99 -4.18 -15.08
C GLY A 50 8.86 -4.57 -14.12
N LEU A 51 7.59 -4.31 -14.49
CA LEU A 51 6.45 -4.85 -13.77
C LEU A 51 6.48 -6.37 -13.86
N GLY A 52 6.52 -7.02 -12.70
CA GLY A 52 6.41 -8.47 -12.57
C GLY A 52 5.02 -8.85 -12.07
N GLN A 53 4.97 -9.46 -10.88
CA GLN A 53 3.72 -9.89 -10.27
C GLN A 53 2.96 -8.72 -9.64
N VAL A 54 1.66 -8.64 -9.90
CA VAL A 54 0.71 -7.81 -9.18
C VAL A 54 -0.15 -8.71 -8.29
N ILE A 55 -0.22 -8.40 -7.00
CA ILE A 55 -1.03 -9.12 -6.01
C ILE A 55 -2.14 -8.18 -5.57
N ILE A 56 -3.38 -8.56 -5.85
CA ILE A 56 -4.58 -7.79 -5.49
C ILE A 56 -5.25 -8.50 -4.32
N THR A 57 -5.36 -7.84 -3.18
CA THR A 57 -6.06 -8.36 -2.00
C THR A 57 -7.44 -7.71 -1.92
N VAL A 58 -8.50 -8.53 -1.94
CA VAL A 58 -9.89 -8.08 -2.04
C VAL A 58 -10.57 -8.14 -0.67
N SER A 59 -11.01 -7.01 -0.15
CA SER A 59 -11.56 -6.90 1.20
C SER A 59 -13.01 -7.38 1.38
N HIS A 60 -13.70 -7.73 0.30
CA HIS A 60 -15.12 -8.13 0.36
C HIS A 60 -15.42 -9.24 -0.63
N ASN A 61 -16.03 -10.35 -0.17
CA ASN A 61 -16.28 -11.52 -1.01
C ASN A 61 -17.17 -11.21 -2.23
N GLU A 62 -18.19 -10.39 -2.08
CA GLU A 62 -19.09 -10.01 -3.19
C GLU A 62 -18.38 -9.20 -4.27
N ALA A 63 -17.22 -8.60 -3.96
CA ALA A 63 -16.41 -7.86 -4.93
C ALA A 63 -15.48 -8.75 -5.76
N VAL A 64 -15.28 -10.01 -5.37
CA VAL A 64 -14.25 -10.90 -5.97
C VAL A 64 -14.48 -11.09 -7.46
N GLU A 65 -15.70 -11.42 -7.88
CA GLU A 65 -16.02 -11.65 -9.30
C GLU A 65 -15.90 -10.35 -10.12
N LYS A 66 -16.27 -9.23 -9.54
CA LYS A 66 -16.07 -7.90 -10.14
C LYS A 66 -14.59 -7.60 -10.33
N VAL A 67 -13.76 -7.85 -9.30
CA VAL A 67 -12.30 -7.66 -9.37
C VAL A 67 -11.67 -8.58 -10.40
N LYS A 68 -12.07 -9.86 -10.46
CA LYS A 68 -11.62 -10.80 -11.49
C LYS A 68 -11.97 -10.31 -12.90
N ALA A 69 -13.22 -9.88 -13.12
CA ALA A 69 -13.63 -9.33 -14.41
C ALA A 69 -12.85 -8.06 -14.81
N ILE A 70 -12.41 -7.26 -13.85
CA ILE A 70 -11.50 -6.13 -14.11
C ILE A 70 -10.12 -6.65 -14.52
N VAL A 71 -9.57 -7.60 -13.77
CA VAL A 71 -8.23 -8.19 -13.99
C VAL A 71 -8.15 -8.87 -15.36
N ASP A 72 -9.17 -9.59 -15.77
CA ASP A 72 -9.25 -10.30 -17.07
C ASP A 72 -9.06 -9.36 -18.28
N ARG A 73 -9.40 -8.07 -18.12
CA ARG A 73 -9.16 -7.04 -19.15
C ARG A 73 -7.68 -6.73 -19.35
N PHE A 74 -6.83 -7.10 -18.39
CA PHE A 74 -5.39 -6.85 -18.34
C PHE A 74 -4.60 -8.18 -18.43
N SER A 75 -5.01 -9.06 -19.33
CA SER A 75 -4.46 -10.43 -19.48
C SER A 75 -2.97 -10.51 -19.76
N GLN A 76 -2.33 -9.39 -20.15
CA GLN A 76 -0.87 -9.29 -20.34
C GLN A 76 -0.11 -9.10 -19.02
N MET A 77 -0.82 -8.77 -17.92
CA MET A 77 -0.22 -8.57 -16.61
C MET A 77 -0.29 -9.86 -15.81
N HIS A 78 0.81 -10.21 -15.14
CA HIS A 78 0.81 -11.29 -14.17
C HIS A 78 0.12 -10.84 -12.89
N THR A 79 -1.18 -11.12 -12.77
CA THR A 79 -2.01 -10.73 -11.62
C THR A 79 -2.43 -11.93 -10.81
N LEU A 80 -2.45 -11.78 -9.49
CA LEU A 80 -2.97 -12.76 -8.54
C LEU A 80 -4.01 -12.07 -7.66
N VAL A 81 -5.24 -12.58 -7.67
CA VAL A 81 -6.33 -12.08 -6.82
C VAL A 81 -6.42 -12.96 -5.59
N ILE A 82 -6.33 -12.34 -4.42
CA ILE A 82 -6.43 -12.99 -3.11
C ILE A 82 -7.70 -12.53 -2.42
N SER A 83 -8.59 -13.45 -2.16
CA SER A 83 -9.86 -13.25 -1.46
C SER A 83 -9.82 -13.87 -0.07
N GLU A 84 -10.95 -13.88 0.61
CA GLU A 84 -11.12 -14.53 1.91
C GLU A 84 -10.85 -16.04 1.84
N SER A 85 -11.18 -16.70 0.73
CA SER A 85 -10.93 -18.13 0.56
C SER A 85 -9.44 -18.48 0.57
N GLU A 86 -8.62 -17.72 -0.16
CA GLU A 86 -7.17 -17.91 -0.16
C GLU A 86 -6.55 -17.50 1.18
N ALA A 87 -7.05 -16.43 1.79
CA ALA A 87 -6.63 -15.98 3.11
C ALA A 87 -6.87 -17.07 4.17
N ALA A 88 -8.05 -17.70 4.17
CA ALA A 88 -8.39 -18.78 5.10
C ALA A 88 -7.46 -20.00 4.96
N ILE A 89 -7.09 -20.36 3.74
CA ILE A 89 -6.13 -21.46 3.50
C ILE A 89 -4.77 -21.12 4.10
N ILE A 90 -4.30 -19.89 3.91
CA ILE A 90 -3.03 -19.41 4.45
C ILE A 90 -3.08 -19.38 5.98
N GLN A 91 -4.15 -18.86 6.57
CA GLN A 91 -4.36 -18.81 8.02
C GLN A 91 -4.33 -20.23 8.62
N GLN A 92 -5.11 -21.15 8.07
CA GLN A 92 -5.13 -22.55 8.51
C GLN A 92 -3.72 -23.17 8.44
N ARG A 93 -2.96 -22.89 7.39
CA ARG A 93 -1.60 -23.40 7.26
C ARG A 93 -0.65 -22.84 8.30
N LEU A 94 -0.76 -21.55 8.63
CA LEU A 94 0.03 -20.92 9.69
C LEU A 94 -0.30 -21.52 11.07
N GLU A 95 -1.56 -21.76 11.37
CA GLU A 95 -1.99 -22.43 12.60
C GLU A 95 -1.40 -23.83 12.72
N GLN A 96 -1.47 -24.64 11.65
CA GLN A 96 -0.87 -25.97 11.61
C GLN A 96 0.64 -25.96 11.83
N LEU A 97 1.31 -24.88 11.46
CA LEU A 97 2.75 -24.67 11.65
C LEU A 97 3.09 -24.10 13.03
N GLY A 98 2.10 -23.84 13.90
CA GLY A 98 2.28 -23.26 15.23
C GLY A 98 2.40 -21.73 15.25
N PHE A 99 1.99 -21.04 14.18
CA PHE A 99 2.01 -19.58 14.07
C PHE A 99 0.61 -18.96 14.22
N GLY A 100 -0.19 -19.40 15.19
CA GLY A 100 -1.54 -18.92 15.44
C GLY A 100 -1.60 -17.39 15.63
N ASP A 101 -0.73 -16.83 16.47
CA ASP A 101 -0.65 -15.37 16.69
C ASP A 101 -0.38 -14.57 15.40
N THR A 102 0.25 -15.21 14.41
CA THR A 102 0.52 -14.59 13.11
C THR A 102 -0.70 -14.73 12.19
N SER A 103 -1.41 -15.87 12.28
CA SER A 103 -2.62 -16.09 11.46
C SER A 103 -3.69 -15.04 11.72
N GLU A 104 -3.85 -14.60 12.98
CA GLU A 104 -4.78 -13.55 13.36
C GLU A 104 -4.44 -12.17 12.78
N LYS A 105 -3.18 -11.94 12.41
CA LYS A 105 -2.70 -10.66 11.86
C LYS A 105 -2.83 -10.53 10.36
N ILE A 106 -3.29 -11.57 9.69
CA ILE A 106 -3.51 -11.58 8.24
C ILE A 106 -4.99 -11.81 7.94
N GLY A 107 -5.47 -11.23 6.86
CA GLY A 107 -6.87 -11.39 6.45
C GLY A 107 -7.27 -10.34 5.42
N VAL A 108 -8.52 -10.36 5.05
CA VAL A 108 -9.08 -9.42 4.08
C VAL A 108 -9.83 -8.26 4.74
N GLN A 109 -10.00 -8.30 6.07
CA GLN A 109 -10.68 -7.26 6.84
C GLN A 109 -9.65 -6.39 7.60
N GLY A 110 -9.76 -5.08 7.45
CA GLY A 110 -8.90 -4.12 8.13
C GLY A 110 -7.66 -3.70 7.33
N TYR A 111 -7.28 -2.44 7.50
CA TYR A 111 -6.18 -1.79 6.76
C TYR A 111 -4.86 -2.54 6.86
N SER A 112 -4.53 -3.01 8.06
CA SER A 112 -3.25 -3.69 8.33
C SER A 112 -3.29 -5.16 7.90
N ALA A 113 -4.39 -5.86 8.19
CA ALA A 113 -4.51 -7.29 7.91
C ALA A 113 -4.39 -7.61 6.41
N VAL A 114 -5.05 -6.82 5.55
CA VAL A 114 -5.00 -6.99 4.10
C VAL A 114 -3.61 -6.73 3.51
N ARG A 115 -2.85 -5.82 4.10
CA ARG A 115 -1.45 -5.56 3.71
C ARG A 115 -0.52 -6.66 4.21
N ASN A 116 -0.73 -7.14 5.43
CA ASN A 116 0.01 -8.28 5.99
C ASN A 116 -0.21 -9.54 5.15
N LEU A 117 -1.44 -9.78 4.69
CA LEU A 117 -1.76 -10.88 3.77
C LEU A 117 -0.95 -10.76 2.48
N GLY A 118 -0.89 -9.59 1.86
CA GLY A 118 -0.08 -9.33 0.66
C GLY A 118 1.42 -9.59 0.91
N ILE A 119 1.94 -9.22 2.08
CA ILE A 119 3.32 -9.52 2.49
C ILE A 119 3.55 -11.04 2.59
N VAL A 120 2.66 -11.76 3.25
CA VAL A 120 2.77 -13.22 3.41
C VAL A 120 2.74 -13.92 2.07
N VAL A 121 1.81 -13.55 1.18
CA VAL A 121 1.75 -14.08 -0.20
C VAL A 121 3.04 -13.80 -0.95
N SER A 122 3.57 -12.57 -0.86
CA SER A 122 4.84 -12.20 -1.51
C SER A 122 6.02 -13.01 -0.98
N ASN A 123 6.03 -13.33 0.31
CA ASN A 123 7.07 -14.18 0.90
C ASN A 123 6.96 -15.64 0.44
N ILE A 124 5.75 -16.18 0.37
CA ILE A 124 5.48 -17.55 -0.14
C ILE A 124 5.96 -17.66 -1.59
N LEU A 125 5.72 -16.65 -2.41
CA LEU A 125 6.13 -16.60 -3.81
C LEU A 125 7.60 -16.23 -4.02
N GLY A 126 8.34 -15.90 -2.96
CA GLY A 126 9.79 -15.70 -2.99
C GLY A 126 10.26 -14.36 -3.56
N PHE A 127 9.44 -13.30 -3.50
CA PHE A 127 9.82 -11.97 -3.97
C PHE A 127 10.88 -11.31 -3.07
N ASP A 128 11.79 -10.54 -3.67
CA ASP A 128 12.88 -9.85 -2.97
C ASP A 128 12.43 -8.55 -2.32
N ALA A 129 11.36 -7.96 -2.84
CA ALA A 129 10.79 -6.70 -2.39
C ALA A 129 9.29 -6.65 -2.68
N VAL A 130 8.57 -5.78 -1.98
CA VAL A 130 7.18 -5.46 -2.26
C VAL A 130 7.03 -3.95 -2.41
N VAL A 131 6.10 -3.54 -3.27
CA VAL A 131 5.70 -2.14 -3.43
C VAL A 131 4.19 -2.07 -3.24
N PHE A 132 3.76 -1.32 -2.22
CA PHE A 132 2.35 -1.04 -2.01
C PHE A 132 1.89 0.11 -2.90
N LEU A 133 0.73 -0.05 -3.47
CA LEU A 133 0.01 0.94 -4.27
C LEU A 133 -1.47 0.85 -3.90
N ASP A 134 -2.10 1.98 -3.57
CA ASP A 134 -3.53 1.98 -3.30
C ASP A 134 -4.31 1.93 -4.63
N ASP A 135 -5.50 1.34 -4.66
CA ASP A 135 -6.25 1.07 -5.89
C ASP A 135 -6.84 2.34 -6.56
N ASP A 136 -6.76 3.49 -5.90
CA ASP A 136 -7.14 4.80 -6.43
C ASP A 136 -5.94 5.60 -6.98
N GLU A 137 -4.74 5.08 -6.87
CA GLU A 137 -3.52 5.69 -7.36
C GLU A 137 -3.24 5.33 -8.83
N VAL A 138 -2.59 6.25 -9.54
CA VAL A 138 -2.18 6.10 -10.96
C VAL A 138 -0.68 6.31 -11.06
N VAL A 139 0.01 5.41 -11.73
CA VAL A 139 1.46 5.52 -11.97
C VAL A 139 1.69 6.12 -13.36
N GLU A 140 2.11 7.39 -13.40
CA GLU A 140 2.41 8.06 -14.67
C GLU A 140 3.87 7.88 -15.14
N ASP A 141 4.75 7.44 -14.24
CA ASP A 141 6.19 7.32 -14.50
C ASP A 141 6.56 5.89 -14.89
N PRO A 142 6.99 5.63 -16.14
CA PRO A 142 7.42 4.30 -16.55
C PRO A 142 8.59 3.73 -15.73
N GLU A 143 9.41 4.59 -15.11
CA GLU A 143 10.53 4.19 -14.26
C GLU A 143 10.15 4.06 -12.77
N PHE A 144 8.86 4.00 -12.45
CA PHE A 144 8.36 3.93 -11.08
C PHE A 144 9.04 2.83 -10.25
N LEU A 145 9.05 1.59 -10.74
CA LEU A 145 9.68 0.47 -10.03
C LEU A 145 11.20 0.63 -9.93
N THR A 146 11.87 1.11 -10.98
CA THR A 146 13.31 1.41 -10.95
C THR A 146 13.62 2.42 -9.83
N LYS A 147 12.79 3.46 -9.70
CA LYS A 147 12.93 4.47 -8.66
C LYS A 147 12.57 3.91 -7.29
N ALA A 148 11.53 3.08 -7.18
CA ALA A 148 11.15 2.42 -5.94
C ALA A 148 12.27 1.49 -5.43
N MET A 149 12.91 0.74 -6.30
CA MET A 149 13.99 -0.19 -5.96
C MET A 149 15.35 0.49 -5.76
N TYR A 150 15.53 1.74 -6.20
CA TYR A 150 16.81 2.42 -6.12
C TYR A 150 17.35 2.50 -4.69
N GLY A 151 18.48 1.90 -4.43
CA GLY A 151 19.14 1.86 -3.11
C GLY A 151 18.50 0.93 -2.09
N LEU A 152 17.34 0.33 -2.37
CA LEU A 152 16.71 -0.62 -1.45
C LEU A 152 17.62 -1.86 -1.26
N GLY A 153 17.79 -2.32 -0.02
CA GLY A 153 18.70 -3.40 0.34
C GLY A 153 20.18 -3.00 0.43
N LYS A 154 20.55 -1.76 0.06
CA LYS A 154 21.94 -1.26 0.15
C LYS A 154 22.18 -0.55 1.47
N LEU A 155 23.46 -0.38 1.81
CA LEU A 155 23.87 0.41 2.96
C LEU A 155 23.99 1.89 2.59
N THR A 156 23.62 2.75 3.53
CA THR A 156 23.95 4.18 3.48
C THR A 156 25.44 4.39 3.72
N ARG A 157 25.94 5.64 3.57
CA ARG A 157 27.32 5.99 3.94
C ARG A 157 27.64 5.78 5.43
N ARG A 158 26.62 5.64 6.27
CA ARG A 158 26.73 5.36 7.71
C ARG A 158 26.48 3.88 8.03
N GLU A 159 26.59 3.00 7.03
CA GLU A 159 26.37 1.55 7.15
C GLU A 159 24.98 1.14 7.64
N ILE A 160 24.00 2.02 7.52
CA ILE A 160 22.60 1.73 7.85
C ILE A 160 21.90 1.11 6.63
N PRO A 161 21.30 -0.08 6.75
CA PRO A 161 20.61 -0.71 5.63
C PRO A 161 19.32 0.05 5.27
N ILE A 162 19.07 0.24 3.99
CA ILE A 162 17.84 0.83 3.46
C ILE A 162 16.85 -0.31 3.20
N LEU A 163 16.05 -0.65 4.19
CA LEU A 163 15.12 -1.78 4.12
C LEU A 163 13.68 -1.37 3.79
N ALA A 164 13.37 -0.09 3.92
CA ALA A 164 12.06 0.45 3.58
C ALA A 164 12.20 1.86 3.00
N LYS A 165 11.33 2.18 2.05
CA LYS A 165 11.30 3.47 1.35
C LYS A 165 9.87 3.91 1.17
N SER A 166 9.58 5.15 1.57
CA SER A 166 8.31 5.80 1.25
C SER A 166 8.46 6.70 0.03
N GLY A 167 7.55 6.57 -0.90
CA GLY A 167 7.39 7.51 -2.00
C GLY A 167 6.50 8.69 -1.62
N TYR A 168 5.92 9.32 -2.62
CA TYR A 168 4.95 10.40 -2.51
C TYR A 168 3.91 10.25 -3.60
N TYR A 169 2.79 10.92 -3.45
CA TYR A 169 1.76 11.03 -4.48
C TYR A 169 1.46 12.49 -4.80
N LEU A 170 0.99 12.70 -6.03
CA LEU A 170 0.50 13.99 -6.49
C LEU A 170 -1.03 13.96 -6.48
N ASN A 171 -1.64 15.03 -6.00
CA ASN A 171 -3.08 15.22 -6.11
C ASN A 171 -3.49 15.56 -7.56
N ALA A 172 -4.78 15.64 -7.83
CA ALA A 172 -5.33 15.96 -9.16
C ALA A 172 -4.82 17.30 -9.77
N LYS A 173 -4.22 18.17 -8.96
CA LYS A 173 -3.60 19.43 -9.41
C LYS A 173 -2.09 19.30 -9.67
N GLY A 174 -1.53 18.10 -9.62
CA GLY A 174 -0.11 17.84 -9.78
C GLY A 174 0.76 18.31 -8.60
N SER A 175 0.15 18.55 -7.43
CA SER A 175 0.85 18.99 -6.23
C SER A 175 1.02 17.83 -5.25
N TYR A 176 2.21 17.73 -4.64
CA TYR A 176 2.48 16.81 -3.52
C TYR A 176 1.97 17.34 -2.16
N LEU A 177 1.42 18.55 -2.12
CA LEU A 177 0.90 19.15 -0.89
C LEU A 177 -0.52 18.67 -0.62
N SER A 178 -0.80 18.32 0.63
CA SER A 178 -2.15 18.04 1.09
C SER A 178 -2.98 19.33 1.03
N MET A 179 -4.16 19.23 0.43
CA MET A 179 -5.14 20.33 0.43
C MET A 179 -5.84 20.32 1.80
N SER A 180 -5.34 21.10 2.75
CA SER A 180 -6.02 21.28 4.03
C SER A 180 -7.32 22.05 3.79
N GLN A 181 -8.47 21.42 4.09
CA GLN A 181 -9.71 22.18 4.25
C GLN A 181 -9.57 23.04 5.50
N ASN A 182 -9.90 24.34 5.40
CA ASN A 182 -9.89 25.28 6.53
C ASN A 182 -11.06 24.95 7.48
N LYS A 183 -10.90 23.93 8.32
CA LYS A 183 -11.87 23.54 9.35
C LYS A 183 -11.45 24.19 10.68
N TRP A 184 -12.40 24.57 11.51
CA TRP A 184 -12.16 25.26 12.78
C TRP A 184 -11.18 24.50 13.71
N TYR A 185 -11.19 23.19 13.68
CA TYR A 185 -10.29 22.36 14.49
C TYR A 185 -8.84 22.31 13.97
N ASN A 186 -8.58 22.75 12.73
CA ASN A 186 -7.20 22.88 12.22
C ASN A 186 -6.40 23.93 12.99
N ARG A 187 -7.06 24.78 13.77
CA ARG A 187 -6.41 25.71 14.70
C ARG A 187 -5.67 24.94 15.83
N PHE A 188 -6.19 23.78 16.22
CA PHE A 188 -5.64 22.96 17.31
C PHE A 188 -4.93 21.70 16.78
N TRP A 189 -5.28 21.24 15.58
CA TRP A 189 -4.76 20.02 15.00
C TRP A 189 -4.19 20.28 13.62
N GLN A 190 -2.89 20.64 13.56
CA GLN A 190 -2.20 21.09 12.36
C GLN A 190 -1.60 19.94 11.52
N GLN A 191 -2.26 18.81 11.44
CA GLN A 191 -1.74 17.63 10.74
C GLN A 191 -1.41 17.91 9.27
N GLY A 192 -2.27 18.63 8.55
CA GLY A 192 -2.03 19.00 7.15
C GLY A 192 -0.82 19.91 6.98
N SER A 193 -0.63 20.88 7.87
CA SER A 193 0.54 21.77 7.85
C SER A 193 1.84 20.99 8.18
N ALA A 194 1.79 20.10 9.17
CA ALA A 194 2.92 19.25 9.53
C ALA A 194 3.33 18.34 8.37
N PHE A 195 2.35 17.71 7.70
CA PHE A 195 2.58 16.91 6.49
C PHE A 195 3.20 17.77 5.38
N ASN A 196 2.63 18.93 5.08
CA ASN A 196 3.12 19.82 4.02
C ASN A 196 4.56 20.30 4.29
N ASN A 197 4.88 20.65 5.52
CA ASN A 197 6.24 21.01 5.90
C ASN A 197 7.21 19.86 5.73
N TRP A 198 6.81 18.66 6.16
CA TRP A 198 7.62 17.46 6.00
C TRP A 198 7.87 17.12 4.53
N ILE A 199 6.82 17.04 3.70
CA ILE A 199 6.96 16.65 2.30
C ILE A 199 7.76 17.70 1.51
N THR A 200 7.56 18.99 1.79
CA THR A 200 8.35 20.07 1.16
C THR A 200 9.83 19.93 1.48
N LYS A 201 10.17 19.66 2.75
CA LYS A 201 11.55 19.41 3.16
C LYS A 201 12.12 18.15 2.48
N ALA A 202 11.34 17.09 2.37
CA ALA A 202 11.75 15.87 1.69
C ALA A 202 11.99 16.10 0.19
N MET A 203 11.12 16.89 -0.46
CA MET A 203 11.24 17.19 -1.90
C MET A 203 12.37 18.18 -2.24
N SER A 204 12.77 19.05 -1.32
CA SER A 204 13.92 19.94 -1.48
C SER A 204 15.26 19.29 -1.11
N GLY A 205 15.23 18.18 -0.41
CA GLY A 205 16.42 17.46 0.07
C GLY A 205 17.09 16.56 -0.98
N PRO A 206 18.05 15.72 -0.56
CA PRO A 206 18.69 14.74 -1.42
C PRO A 206 17.67 13.68 -1.88
N ARG A 207 18.02 12.94 -2.96
CA ARG A 207 17.18 11.88 -3.53
C ARG A 207 16.76 10.82 -2.52
N LEU A 208 17.59 10.54 -1.54
CA LEU A 208 17.36 9.66 -0.41
C LEU A 208 17.57 10.46 0.88
N SER A 209 16.54 10.57 1.70
CA SER A 209 16.63 11.20 3.02
C SER A 209 15.92 10.35 4.07
N ARG A 210 16.35 10.46 5.32
CA ARG A 210 15.67 9.78 6.43
C ARG A 210 14.31 10.42 6.65
N SER A 211 13.28 9.59 6.86
CA SER A 211 11.92 10.03 7.15
C SER A 211 11.35 9.34 8.37
N ASN A 212 10.50 10.05 9.10
CA ASN A 212 9.67 9.52 10.17
C ASN A 212 8.20 9.37 9.72
N HIS A 213 7.92 9.60 8.43
CA HIS A 213 6.58 9.50 7.85
C HIS A 213 6.57 8.51 6.70
N VAL A 214 5.45 7.85 6.51
CA VAL A 214 5.21 6.83 5.48
C VAL A 214 3.94 7.17 4.72
N CYS A 215 4.02 7.16 3.40
CA CYS A 215 2.85 7.12 2.54
C CYS A 215 2.50 5.66 2.29
N GLY A 216 1.41 5.17 2.89
CA GLY A 216 1.06 3.74 2.88
C GLY A 216 0.77 3.19 1.49
N GLY A 217 0.19 4.00 0.59
CA GLY A 217 -0.07 3.65 -0.80
C GLY A 217 1.15 3.78 -1.72
N CYS A 218 2.28 4.32 -1.22
CA CYS A 218 3.51 4.44 -2.00
C CYS A 218 4.71 4.02 -1.13
N LEU A 219 4.77 2.73 -0.80
CA LEU A 219 5.73 2.14 0.14
C LEU A 219 6.43 0.94 -0.48
N ALA A 220 7.77 0.96 -0.52
CA ALA A 220 8.59 -0.17 -0.92
C ALA A 220 9.29 -0.79 0.29
N LEU A 221 9.20 -2.11 0.44
CA LEU A 221 9.84 -2.89 1.49
C LEU A 221 10.77 -3.95 0.88
N HIS A 222 11.98 -4.02 1.40
CA HIS A 222 12.91 -5.11 1.11
C HIS A 222 12.50 -6.38 1.87
N LYS A 223 12.82 -7.56 1.35
CA LYS A 223 12.53 -8.85 1.99
C LYS A 223 12.95 -8.90 3.47
N GLN A 224 14.12 -8.42 3.78
CA GLN A 224 14.61 -8.37 5.18
C GLN A 224 13.76 -7.51 6.11
N ALA A 225 13.02 -6.52 5.60
CA ALA A 225 12.07 -5.75 6.39
C ALA A 225 10.76 -6.50 6.57
N TYR A 226 10.10 -6.87 5.49
CA TYR A 226 8.76 -7.45 5.57
C TYR A 226 8.73 -8.86 6.19
N MET A 227 9.86 -9.58 6.27
CA MET A 227 9.98 -10.81 7.06
C MET A 227 10.07 -10.58 8.57
N ARG A 228 10.29 -9.36 9.03
CA ARG A 228 10.52 -9.03 10.45
C ARG A 228 9.48 -8.10 11.02
N VAL A 229 8.78 -7.37 10.19
CA VAL A 229 7.85 -6.32 10.58
C VAL A 229 6.53 -6.51 9.83
N CYS A 230 5.43 -6.50 10.56
CA CYS A 230 4.07 -6.45 10.01
C CYS A 230 3.42 -5.09 10.29
N PHE A 231 2.35 -4.79 9.59
CA PHE A 231 1.46 -3.69 9.95
C PHE A 231 0.73 -4.05 11.25
N ASP A 232 0.73 -3.12 12.19
CA ASP A 232 0.09 -3.29 13.49
C ASP A 232 -1.45 -3.17 13.33
N LEU A 233 -2.18 -4.16 13.84
CA LEU A 233 -3.64 -4.19 13.78
C LEU A 233 -4.28 -3.16 14.72
N ASP A 234 -3.65 -2.89 15.86
CA ASP A 234 -4.16 -1.99 16.91
C ASP A 234 -3.87 -0.52 16.63
N SER A 235 -3.10 -0.24 15.57
CA SER A 235 -2.77 1.14 15.23
C SER A 235 -3.92 1.80 14.46
N PRO A 236 -4.67 2.71 15.07
CA PRO A 236 -5.74 3.46 14.39
C PRO A 236 -5.19 4.47 13.38
N ARG A 237 -3.86 4.55 13.25
CA ARG A 237 -3.18 5.50 12.36
C ARG A 237 -2.41 4.78 11.28
N ARG A 238 -2.72 5.10 10.05
CA ARG A 238 -2.06 4.60 8.84
C ARG A 238 -0.54 4.74 8.95
N GLY A 239 0.17 3.62 8.91
CA GLY A 239 1.63 3.58 8.82
C GLY A 239 2.41 3.89 10.09
N SER A 240 1.79 4.09 11.26
CA SER A 240 2.52 4.45 12.49
C SER A 240 3.43 3.32 13.03
N GLY A 241 3.08 2.06 12.81
CA GLY A 241 3.89 0.91 13.26
C GLY A 241 5.22 0.72 12.51
N LEU A 242 5.35 1.27 11.30
CA LEU A 242 6.56 1.15 10.47
C LEU A 242 7.49 2.36 10.59
N SER A 243 7.16 3.37 11.39
CA SER A 243 7.78 4.70 11.34
C SER A 243 9.21 4.79 11.89
N HIS A 244 9.72 3.78 12.60
CA HIS A 244 10.93 3.99 13.38
C HIS A 244 12.26 4.00 12.60
N GLN A 245 12.32 3.56 11.32
CA GLN A 245 13.58 3.56 10.55
C GLN A 245 13.41 3.66 9.02
N LEU A 246 12.51 4.47 8.51
CA LEU A 246 12.30 4.57 7.07
C LEU A 246 13.18 5.62 6.40
N THR A 247 13.65 5.29 5.21
CA THR A 247 14.35 6.22 4.34
C THR A 247 13.41 6.71 3.24
N HIS A 248 13.15 8.01 3.20
CA HIS A 248 12.31 8.61 2.18
C HIS A 248 13.03 8.68 0.83
N VAL A 249 12.33 8.35 -0.25
CA VAL A 249 12.84 8.43 -1.62
C VAL A 249 11.80 9.05 -2.54
N ARG A 250 12.28 9.83 -3.51
CA ARG A 250 11.43 10.39 -4.55
C ARG A 250 11.07 9.30 -5.59
N PHE A 251 10.03 8.56 -5.34
CA PHE A 251 9.23 7.88 -6.35
C PHE A 251 7.77 8.19 -6.03
N GLY A 252 6.93 8.28 -7.00
CA GLY A 252 5.58 8.77 -6.76
C GLY A 252 4.57 8.23 -7.75
N CYS A 253 3.34 8.27 -7.33
CA CYS A 253 2.14 8.01 -8.09
C CYS A 253 1.19 9.22 -8.00
N VAL A 254 0.19 9.26 -8.85
CA VAL A 254 -0.82 10.33 -8.88
C VAL A 254 -2.12 9.80 -8.32
N VAL A 255 -2.65 10.47 -7.30
CA VAL A 255 -4.01 10.23 -6.80
C VAL A 255 -4.96 11.14 -7.58
N ARG A 256 -5.93 10.57 -8.29
CA ARG A 256 -6.93 11.30 -9.07
C ARG A 256 -8.35 10.97 -8.65
#